data_4ba1bd51d5166a0145270f3c0b331844
#
_entry.id   4ba1bd51d5166a0145270f3c0b331844
#
_cell.length_a   1.000
_cell.length_b   1.000
_cell.length_c   1.000
_cell.angle_alpha   90.00
_cell.angle_beta   90.00
_cell.angle_gamma   90.00
#
_symmetry.space_group_name_H-M   'P 1'
#
loop_
_entity.id
_entity.type
_entity.pdbx_description
1 polymer ?
#
loop_
_entity_poly.entity_id
_entity_poly.type
_entity_poly.pdbx_seq_one_letter_code
_entity_poly.pdbx_strand_id
1 'polypeptide(L)'
;MIVIVSGLPRSGTSLMVQMLHAGGMPLLLDAQRPADADNPNGYWEYEPVKRLYEDNTWLHQAEGKAMKVVSPLLQYLSPHYVYKIIFMQRPLPEVLASQAVMLQRRGVQESPGDAQTLPARFSQHLDQTMRWLALQPHITVLPISYQATIADPRTTATQVVQFLGMPLAADAMAGAVDPRLHRQRHSLGSH
;
A
#
# COMPACT_ATOMS: atom_id res chain seq x y z
N MET A 1 12.81 14.42 -2.36
CA MET A 1 12.24 13.12 -2.80
C MET A 1 11.28 12.62 -1.74
N ILE A 2 10.11 12.15 -2.17
CA ILE A 2 9.06 11.60 -1.30
C ILE A 2 8.91 10.12 -1.60
N VAL A 3 8.84 9.27 -0.56
CA VAL A 3 8.57 7.84 -0.70
C VAL A 3 7.08 7.59 -0.48
N ILE A 4 6.45 6.85 -1.40
CA ILE A 4 5.04 6.50 -1.30
C ILE A 4 4.89 4.99 -1.27
N VAL A 5 4.11 4.50 -0.32
CA VAL A 5 3.58 3.13 -0.34
C VAL A 5 2.15 3.18 -0.85
N SER A 6 1.90 2.53 -1.99
CA SER A 6 0.61 2.56 -2.66
C SER A 6 0.10 1.17 -3.04
N GLY A 7 -1.12 1.13 -3.54
CA GLY A 7 -1.85 -0.05 -3.98
C GLY A 7 -3.35 0.09 -3.70
N LEU A 8 -4.10 -0.96 -3.99
CA LEU A 8 -5.50 -1.04 -3.57
C LEU A 8 -5.61 -1.10 -2.04
N PRO A 9 -6.72 -0.65 -1.45
CA PRO A 9 -7.05 -1.01 -0.08
C PRO A 9 -6.95 -2.54 0.11
N ARG A 10 -6.37 -2.99 1.22
CA ARG A 10 -6.16 -4.43 1.54
C ARG A 10 -5.08 -5.14 0.71
N SER A 11 -4.27 -4.42 -0.06
CA SER A 11 -3.14 -5.00 -0.82
C SER A 11 -1.84 -5.20 -0.01
N GLY A 12 -1.81 -4.82 1.28
CA GLY A 12 -0.63 -4.95 2.13
C GLY A 12 0.17 -3.66 2.30
N THR A 13 -0.39 -2.52 1.96
CA THR A 13 0.28 -1.21 2.12
C THR A 13 0.72 -0.92 3.55
N SER A 14 -0.11 -1.25 4.56
CA SER A 14 0.28 -1.08 5.97
C SER A 14 1.47 -1.95 6.37
N LEU A 15 1.55 -3.19 5.86
CA LEU A 15 2.71 -4.06 6.09
C LEU A 15 4.00 -3.43 5.55
N MET A 16 3.97 -2.92 4.33
CA MET A 16 5.15 -2.29 3.73
C MET A 16 5.56 -1.03 4.50
N VAL A 17 4.61 -0.22 4.98
CA VAL A 17 4.94 0.94 5.84
C VAL A 17 5.59 0.50 7.15
N GLN A 18 5.11 -0.59 7.77
CA GLN A 18 5.74 -1.18 8.95
C GLN A 18 7.18 -1.63 8.69
N MET A 19 7.40 -2.31 7.55
CA MET A 19 8.75 -2.73 7.15
C MET A 19 9.67 -1.51 7.01
N LEU A 20 9.22 -0.47 6.31
CA LEU A 20 9.99 0.77 6.15
C LEU A 20 10.30 1.43 7.49
N HIS A 21 9.32 1.50 8.39
CA HIS A 21 9.51 2.04 9.74
C HIS A 21 10.55 1.26 10.53
N ALA A 22 10.43 -0.07 10.55
CA ALA A 22 11.39 -0.95 11.22
C ALA A 22 12.80 -0.82 10.64
N GLY A 23 12.92 -0.55 9.34
CA GLY A 23 14.19 -0.29 8.67
C GLY A 23 14.78 1.09 8.93
N GLY A 24 14.11 1.95 9.70
CA GLY A 24 14.58 3.30 10.04
C GLY A 24 14.13 4.40 9.07
N MET A 25 13.15 4.12 8.18
CA MET A 25 12.58 5.14 7.29
C MET A 25 11.72 6.13 8.10
N PRO A 26 11.99 7.44 8.04
CA PRO A 26 11.10 8.45 8.61
C PRO A 26 9.73 8.40 7.94
N LEU A 27 8.67 8.48 8.73
CA LEU A 27 7.30 8.44 8.23
C LEU A 27 6.59 9.79 8.40
N LEU A 28 5.71 10.11 7.45
CA LEU A 28 4.67 11.12 7.62
C LEU A 28 3.36 10.40 7.92
N LEU A 29 2.93 10.47 9.17
CA LEU A 29 1.72 9.83 9.68
C LEU A 29 1.14 10.65 10.84
N ASP A 30 -0.10 10.35 11.17
CA ASP A 30 -0.75 10.84 12.40
C ASP A 30 -1.37 9.68 13.19
N ALA A 31 -1.80 9.95 14.41
CA ALA A 31 -2.38 8.94 15.30
C ALA A 31 -3.93 8.91 15.26
N GLN A 32 -4.56 9.48 14.24
CA GLN A 32 -6.02 9.67 14.23
C GLN A 32 -6.80 8.36 14.09
N ARG A 33 -6.19 7.35 13.45
CA ARG A 33 -6.84 6.04 13.29
C ARG A 33 -6.11 4.95 14.08
N PRO A 34 -6.65 4.53 15.25
CA PRO A 34 -6.05 3.49 16.06
C PRO A 34 -6.08 2.12 15.38
N ALA A 35 -5.26 1.20 15.88
CA ALA A 35 -5.28 -0.20 15.46
C ALA A 35 -6.64 -0.84 15.80
N ASP A 36 -7.07 -1.79 14.95
CA ASP A 36 -8.28 -2.60 15.17
C ASP A 36 -8.07 -4.05 14.71
N ALA A 37 -9.14 -4.87 14.77
CA ALA A 37 -9.10 -6.28 14.39
C ALA A 37 -8.75 -6.49 12.89
N ASP A 38 -8.98 -5.50 12.03
CA ASP A 38 -8.67 -5.54 10.61
C ASP A 38 -7.22 -5.15 10.32
N ASN A 39 -6.62 -4.35 11.19
CA ASN A 39 -5.23 -3.93 11.11
C ASN A 39 -4.63 -3.75 12.52
N PRO A 40 -4.27 -4.87 13.20
CA PRO A 40 -3.85 -4.85 14.60
C PRO A 40 -2.55 -4.09 14.84
N ASN A 41 -1.74 -3.90 13.81
CA ASN A 41 -0.49 -3.12 13.87
C ASN A 41 -0.67 -1.65 13.46
N GLY A 42 -1.93 -1.17 13.33
CA GLY A 42 -2.24 0.21 12.96
C GLY A 42 -2.33 0.44 11.44
N TYR A 43 -2.95 1.56 11.10
CA TYR A 43 -3.23 1.90 9.70
C TYR A 43 -2.11 2.69 9.03
N TRP A 44 -1.24 3.34 9.80
CA TRP A 44 -0.10 4.08 9.28
C TRP A 44 -0.53 5.14 8.26
N GLU A 45 -1.57 5.88 8.58
CA GLU A 45 -2.19 6.88 7.70
C GLU A 45 -1.78 8.29 8.14
N TYR A 46 -1.86 9.22 7.20
CA TYR A 46 -1.80 10.65 7.42
C TYR A 46 -3.10 11.25 6.87
N GLU A 47 -3.94 11.80 7.75
CA GLU A 47 -5.32 12.17 7.44
C GLU A 47 -5.45 13.13 6.23
N PRO A 48 -4.56 14.13 6.05
CA PRO A 48 -4.61 15.01 4.90
C PRO A 48 -4.51 14.30 3.54
N VAL A 49 -3.92 13.09 3.46
CA VAL A 49 -3.87 12.30 2.23
C VAL A 49 -5.26 12.02 1.67
N LYS A 50 -6.28 11.85 2.52
CA LYS A 50 -7.65 11.57 2.07
C LYS A 50 -8.26 12.70 1.26
N ARG A 51 -7.75 13.92 1.43
CA ARG A 51 -8.15 15.13 0.70
C ARG A 51 -7.05 15.66 -0.22
N LEU A 52 -6.15 14.81 -0.69
CA LEU A 52 -5.06 15.17 -1.59
C LEU A 52 -5.56 15.84 -2.89
N TYR A 53 -6.79 15.54 -3.31
CA TYR A 53 -7.45 16.13 -4.48
C TYR A 53 -7.94 17.58 -4.24
N GLU A 54 -8.10 17.99 -2.98
CA GLU A 54 -8.49 19.35 -2.57
C GLU A 54 -7.27 20.21 -2.24
N ASP A 55 -6.33 19.63 -1.48
CA ASP A 55 -5.14 20.32 -1.00
C ASP A 55 -3.93 19.39 -0.97
N ASN A 56 -2.89 19.75 -1.69
CA ASN A 56 -1.61 19.06 -1.73
C ASN A 56 -0.43 19.94 -1.30
N THR A 57 -0.70 21.10 -0.73
CA THR A 57 0.33 22.08 -0.31
C THR A 57 1.22 21.54 0.81
N TRP A 58 0.69 20.64 1.64
CA TRP A 58 1.40 20.00 2.75
C TRP A 58 2.45 18.95 2.31
N LEU A 59 2.51 18.60 1.02
CA LEU A 59 3.47 17.61 0.50
C LEU A 59 4.93 17.95 0.80
N HIS A 60 5.28 19.23 1.01
CA HIS A 60 6.62 19.63 1.47
C HIS A 60 7.03 18.94 2.79
N GLN A 61 6.07 18.61 3.67
CA GLN A 61 6.33 17.92 4.93
C GLN A 61 6.70 16.45 4.74
N ALA A 62 6.41 15.87 3.56
CA ALA A 62 6.72 14.49 3.21
C ALA A 62 8.12 14.32 2.60
N GLU A 63 8.86 15.40 2.36
CA GLU A 63 10.20 15.30 1.80
C GLU A 63 11.13 14.54 2.74
N GLY A 64 11.85 13.55 2.19
CA GLY A 64 12.72 12.65 2.95
C GLY A 64 11.98 11.62 3.81
N LYS A 65 10.65 11.54 3.72
CA LYS A 65 9.80 10.63 4.49
C LYS A 65 9.02 9.68 3.59
N ALA A 66 8.51 8.61 4.19
CA ALA A 66 7.52 7.74 3.55
C ALA A 66 6.11 8.02 4.07
N MET A 67 5.12 7.88 3.18
CA MET A 67 3.70 7.97 3.52
C MET A 67 2.88 6.98 2.71
N LYS A 68 1.68 6.65 3.20
CA LYS A 68 0.74 5.77 2.51
C LYS A 68 -0.26 6.60 1.70
N VAL A 69 -0.37 6.28 0.40
CA VAL A 69 -1.36 6.88 -0.51
C VAL A 69 -2.04 5.77 -1.28
N VAL A 70 -3.35 5.61 -1.14
CA VAL A 70 -4.12 4.61 -1.91
C VAL A 70 -4.12 4.95 -3.40
N SER A 71 -4.11 3.93 -4.26
CA SER A 71 -3.90 4.10 -5.70
C SER A 71 -4.82 5.12 -6.41
N PRO A 72 -6.11 5.31 -6.03
CA PRO A 72 -6.96 6.32 -6.66
C PRO A 72 -6.50 7.77 -6.46
N LEU A 73 -5.70 8.01 -5.41
CA LEU A 73 -5.22 9.36 -5.07
C LEU A 73 -3.89 9.73 -5.73
N LEU A 74 -3.18 8.78 -6.34
CA LEU A 74 -1.87 9.03 -6.94
C LEU A 74 -1.89 10.11 -8.03
N GLN A 75 -2.97 10.21 -8.79
CA GLN A 75 -3.13 11.21 -9.85
C GLN A 75 -3.16 12.67 -9.36
N TYR A 76 -3.33 12.89 -8.06
CA TYR A 76 -3.35 14.22 -7.44
C TYR A 76 -2.01 14.62 -6.83
N LEU A 77 -0.97 13.78 -6.98
CA LEU A 77 0.39 14.13 -6.56
C LEU A 77 0.91 15.31 -7.38
N SER A 78 1.48 16.27 -6.69
CA SER A 78 2.05 17.46 -7.34
C SER A 78 3.29 17.10 -8.17
N PRO A 79 3.40 17.53 -9.43
CA PRO A 79 4.58 17.27 -10.27
C PRO A 79 5.84 18.02 -9.83
N HIS A 80 5.75 18.88 -8.82
CA HIS A 80 6.90 19.63 -8.29
C HIS A 80 7.85 18.77 -7.44
N TYR A 81 7.46 17.54 -7.08
CA TYR A 81 8.28 16.64 -6.27
C TYR A 81 8.68 15.40 -7.06
N VAL A 82 9.82 14.81 -6.69
CA VAL A 82 10.24 13.50 -7.18
C VAL A 82 9.74 12.43 -6.23
N TYR A 83 9.11 11.38 -6.77
CA TYR A 83 8.53 10.29 -6.00
C TYR A 83 9.18 8.95 -6.33
N LYS A 84 9.40 8.15 -5.28
CA LYS A 84 9.64 6.71 -5.39
C LYS A 84 8.43 5.98 -4.79
N ILE A 85 7.71 5.24 -5.62
CA ILE A 85 6.48 4.55 -5.24
C ILE A 85 6.74 3.06 -5.13
N ILE A 86 6.53 2.50 -3.94
CA ILE A 86 6.45 1.05 -3.71
C ILE A 86 4.98 0.68 -3.89
N PHE A 87 4.67 -0.01 -5.00
CA PHE A 87 3.30 -0.35 -5.37
C PHE A 87 2.99 -1.80 -4.98
N MET A 88 2.21 -1.96 -3.91
CA MET A 88 1.82 -3.27 -3.40
C MET A 88 0.77 -3.93 -4.29
N GLN A 89 1.10 -5.13 -4.76
CA GLN A 89 0.24 -5.96 -5.58
C GLN A 89 -0.22 -7.19 -4.79
N ARG A 90 -1.51 -7.46 -4.84
CA ARG A 90 -2.11 -8.65 -4.24
C ARG A 90 -3.17 -9.20 -5.20
N PRO A 91 -3.34 -10.53 -5.34
CA PRO A 91 -4.39 -11.10 -6.16
C PRO A 91 -5.76 -10.52 -5.81
N LEU A 92 -6.51 -10.07 -6.82
CA LEU A 92 -7.82 -9.43 -6.62
C LEU A 92 -8.80 -10.27 -5.78
N PRO A 93 -8.90 -11.61 -5.97
CA PRO A 93 -9.75 -12.43 -5.10
C PRO A 93 -9.41 -12.30 -3.60
N GLU A 94 -8.12 -12.21 -3.25
CA GLU A 94 -7.69 -12.03 -1.87
C GLU A 94 -8.01 -10.62 -1.34
N VAL A 95 -7.86 -9.60 -2.18
CA VAL A 95 -8.23 -8.20 -1.84
C VAL A 95 -9.72 -8.13 -1.55
N LEU A 96 -10.55 -8.67 -2.44
CA LEU A 96 -12.01 -8.67 -2.32
C LEU A 96 -12.46 -9.45 -1.07
N ALA A 97 -11.92 -10.65 -0.85
CA ALA A 97 -12.23 -11.44 0.34
C ALA A 97 -11.87 -10.67 1.64
N SER A 98 -10.71 -10.01 1.66
CA SER A 98 -10.29 -9.20 2.80
C SER A 98 -11.17 -7.96 3.00
N GLN A 99 -11.67 -7.36 1.93
CA GLN A 99 -12.59 -6.23 1.98
C GLN A 99 -13.97 -6.65 2.48
N ALA A 100 -14.52 -7.76 1.98
CA ALA A 100 -15.81 -8.29 2.42
C ALA A 100 -15.83 -8.57 3.92
N VAL A 101 -14.78 -9.22 4.47
CA VAL A 101 -14.65 -9.46 5.91
C VAL A 101 -14.63 -8.14 6.71
N MET A 102 -13.91 -7.13 6.20
CA MET A 102 -13.86 -5.81 6.86
C MET A 102 -15.24 -5.13 6.85
N LEU A 103 -15.95 -5.14 5.73
CA LEU A 103 -17.28 -4.52 5.61
C LEU A 103 -18.29 -5.23 6.52
N GLN A 104 -18.27 -6.57 6.54
CA GLN A 104 -19.12 -7.36 7.43
C GLN A 104 -18.91 -6.98 8.90
N ARG A 105 -17.66 -6.85 9.36
CA ARG A 105 -17.34 -6.44 10.73
C ARG A 105 -17.83 -5.03 11.07
N ARG A 106 -17.92 -4.16 10.07
CA ARG A 106 -18.43 -2.79 10.22
C ARG A 106 -19.95 -2.68 10.08
N GLY A 107 -20.64 -3.79 9.85
CA GLY A 107 -22.08 -3.80 9.63
C GLY A 107 -22.52 -3.17 8.30
N VAL A 108 -21.58 -3.02 7.36
CA VAL A 108 -21.88 -2.49 6.01
C VAL A 108 -22.18 -3.66 5.09
N GLN A 109 -23.39 -3.70 4.53
CA GLN A 109 -23.75 -4.69 3.52
C GLN A 109 -23.33 -4.19 2.13
N GLU A 110 -22.61 -5.02 1.38
CA GLU A 110 -22.36 -4.76 -0.03
C GLU A 110 -23.67 -4.95 -0.82
N SER A 111 -23.95 -4.03 -1.75
CA SER A 111 -25.09 -4.25 -2.65
C SER A 111 -24.76 -5.40 -3.61
N PRO A 112 -25.75 -6.26 -3.98
CA PRO A 112 -25.51 -7.39 -4.87
C PRO A 112 -24.90 -6.99 -6.22
N GLY A 113 -25.19 -5.79 -6.72
CA GLY A 113 -24.62 -5.25 -7.96
C GLY A 113 -23.13 -4.88 -7.83
N ASP A 114 -22.69 -4.44 -6.67
CA ASP A 114 -21.28 -4.09 -6.44
C ASP A 114 -20.39 -5.33 -6.44
N ALA A 115 -20.82 -6.41 -5.82
CA ALA A 115 -20.04 -7.65 -5.74
C ALA A 115 -19.70 -8.22 -7.15
N GLN A 116 -20.58 -8.07 -8.13
CA GLN A 116 -20.36 -8.54 -9.51
C GLN A 116 -19.45 -7.61 -10.32
N THR A 117 -19.52 -6.31 -10.10
CA THR A 117 -18.79 -5.31 -10.91
C THR A 117 -17.43 -4.92 -10.30
N LEU A 118 -17.27 -5.07 -9.00
CA LEU A 118 -16.07 -4.62 -8.28
C LEU A 118 -14.74 -5.24 -8.78
N PRO A 119 -14.69 -6.55 -9.12
CA PRO A 119 -13.45 -7.15 -9.66
C PRO A 119 -13.01 -6.48 -10.97
N ALA A 120 -13.96 -6.28 -11.90
CA ALA A 120 -13.66 -5.65 -13.19
C ALA A 120 -13.26 -4.19 -13.01
N ARG A 121 -13.93 -3.45 -12.13
CA ARG A 121 -13.58 -2.05 -11.79
C ARG A 121 -12.19 -1.93 -11.18
N PHE A 122 -11.81 -2.83 -10.28
CA PHE A 122 -10.48 -2.83 -9.67
C PHE A 122 -9.39 -3.20 -10.69
N SER A 123 -9.62 -4.19 -11.55
CA SER A 123 -8.69 -4.53 -12.62
C SER A 123 -8.48 -3.35 -13.56
N GLN A 124 -9.56 -2.75 -14.05
CA GLN A 124 -9.49 -1.59 -14.93
C GLN A 124 -8.75 -0.41 -14.26
N HIS A 125 -9.06 -0.14 -12.97
CA HIS A 125 -8.39 0.91 -12.22
C HIS A 125 -6.89 0.67 -12.10
N LEU A 126 -6.46 -0.56 -11.78
CA LEU A 126 -5.04 -0.91 -11.68
C LEU A 126 -4.32 -0.69 -13.02
N ASP A 127 -4.90 -1.17 -14.12
CA ASP A 127 -4.35 -1.01 -15.45
C ASP A 127 -4.21 0.47 -15.85
N GLN A 128 -5.22 1.27 -15.57
CA GLN A 128 -5.19 2.72 -15.82
C GLN A 128 -4.14 3.40 -14.95
N THR A 129 -4.07 3.04 -13.67
CA THR A 129 -3.09 3.61 -12.73
C THR A 129 -1.67 3.30 -13.17
N MET A 130 -1.37 2.06 -13.52
CA MET A 130 -0.02 1.67 -13.94
C MET A 130 0.40 2.33 -15.25
N ARG A 131 -0.53 2.45 -16.23
CA ARG A 131 -0.26 3.19 -17.49
C ARG A 131 0.00 4.67 -17.21
N TRP A 132 -0.80 5.29 -16.34
CA TRP A 132 -0.62 6.69 -15.99
C TRP A 132 0.72 6.92 -15.29
N LEU A 133 1.09 6.07 -14.30
CA LEU A 133 2.37 6.15 -13.60
C LEU A 133 3.57 6.04 -14.54
N ALA A 134 3.50 5.18 -15.55
CA ALA A 134 4.57 5.00 -16.52
C ALA A 134 4.85 6.25 -17.39
N LEU A 135 3.88 7.17 -17.48
CA LEU A 135 4.00 8.41 -18.23
C LEU A 135 4.50 9.59 -17.38
N GLN A 136 4.69 9.40 -16.04
CA GLN A 136 5.09 10.48 -15.15
C GLN A 136 6.62 10.53 -14.99
N PRO A 137 7.33 11.55 -15.55
CA PRO A 137 8.80 11.58 -15.52
C PRO A 137 9.37 11.81 -14.11
N HIS A 138 8.57 12.32 -13.19
CA HIS A 138 8.95 12.61 -11.80
C HIS A 138 8.63 11.45 -10.85
N ILE A 139 8.11 10.32 -11.35
CA ILE A 139 7.70 9.15 -10.57
C ILE A 139 8.50 7.92 -11.03
N THR A 140 9.07 7.20 -10.08
CA THR A 140 9.64 5.86 -10.30
C THR A 140 8.87 4.85 -9.45
N VAL A 141 8.52 3.70 -10.03
CA VAL A 141 7.65 2.69 -9.38
C VAL A 141 8.39 1.37 -9.22
N LEU A 142 8.30 0.78 -8.04
CA LEU A 142 8.69 -0.59 -7.74
C LEU A 142 7.43 -1.39 -7.41
N PRO A 143 6.94 -2.29 -8.29
CA PRO A 143 5.89 -3.23 -7.96
C PRO A 143 6.40 -4.28 -6.98
N ILE A 144 5.66 -4.54 -5.89
CA ILE A 144 5.99 -5.55 -4.88
C ILE A 144 4.79 -6.47 -4.66
N SER A 145 5.00 -7.77 -4.81
CA SER A 145 3.99 -8.78 -4.50
C SER A 145 3.82 -8.94 -2.98
N TYR A 146 2.59 -8.83 -2.49
CA TYR A 146 2.26 -9.12 -1.10
C TYR A 146 2.59 -10.56 -0.72
N GLN A 147 2.26 -11.52 -1.60
CA GLN A 147 2.54 -12.93 -1.37
C GLN A 147 4.04 -13.22 -1.29
N ALA A 148 4.83 -12.64 -2.20
CA ALA A 148 6.29 -12.76 -2.16
C ALA A 148 6.88 -12.11 -0.89
N THR A 149 6.33 -10.98 -0.44
CA THR A 149 6.74 -10.32 0.80
C THR A 149 6.53 -11.22 2.03
N ILE A 150 5.41 -11.95 2.08
CA ILE A 150 5.15 -12.89 3.18
C ILE A 150 6.03 -14.14 3.08
N ALA A 151 6.28 -14.65 1.86
CA ALA A 151 7.06 -15.87 1.64
C ALA A 151 8.56 -15.64 1.89
N ASP A 152 9.09 -14.53 1.43
CA ASP A 152 10.49 -14.14 1.59
C ASP A 152 10.63 -12.64 1.90
N PRO A 153 10.44 -12.26 3.17
CA PRO A 153 10.54 -10.87 3.59
C PRO A 153 11.93 -10.25 3.36
N ARG A 154 12.98 -11.08 3.45
CA ARG A 154 14.37 -10.60 3.33
C ARG A 154 14.68 -10.17 1.90
N THR A 155 14.33 -10.97 0.92
CA THR A 155 14.48 -10.62 -0.49
C THR A 155 13.68 -9.36 -0.82
N THR A 156 12.42 -9.26 -0.35
CA THR A 156 11.60 -8.05 -0.55
C THR A 156 12.25 -6.81 0.10
N ALA A 157 12.74 -6.92 1.33
CA ALA A 157 13.42 -5.82 2.01
C ALA A 157 14.66 -5.35 1.23
N THR A 158 15.48 -6.29 0.74
CA THR A 158 16.66 -5.97 -0.08
C THR A 158 16.28 -5.22 -1.35
N GLN A 159 15.26 -5.67 -2.08
CA GLN A 159 14.75 -4.99 -3.29
C GLN A 159 14.30 -3.56 -2.99
N VAL A 160 13.58 -3.36 -1.89
CA VAL A 160 13.10 -2.05 -1.47
C VAL A 160 14.27 -1.12 -1.12
N VAL A 161 15.25 -1.61 -0.36
CA VAL A 161 16.46 -0.83 0.01
C VAL A 161 17.23 -0.40 -1.24
N GLN A 162 17.47 -1.32 -2.17
CA GLN A 162 18.13 -1.03 -3.45
C GLN A 162 17.36 0.00 -4.27
N PHE A 163 16.04 -0.17 -4.39
CA PHE A 163 15.18 0.77 -5.10
C PHE A 163 15.22 2.17 -4.49
N LEU A 164 15.13 2.27 -3.17
CA LEU A 164 15.14 3.58 -2.49
C LEU A 164 16.51 4.24 -2.55
N GLY A 165 17.59 3.45 -2.55
CA GLY A 165 18.97 3.96 -2.49
C GLY A 165 19.27 4.65 -1.15
N MET A 166 18.61 4.21 -0.08
CA MET A 166 18.72 4.76 1.27
C MET A 166 19.30 3.71 2.23
N PRO A 167 20.05 4.11 3.27
CA PRO A 167 20.67 3.18 4.22
C PRO A 167 19.64 2.64 5.23
N LEU A 168 18.69 1.80 4.76
CA LEU A 168 17.71 1.16 5.61
C LEU A 168 18.18 -0.22 6.07
N ALA A 169 17.78 -0.63 7.28
CA ALA A 169 18.14 -1.92 7.87
C ALA A 169 17.23 -3.04 7.31
N ALA A 170 17.66 -3.72 6.23
CA ALA A 170 16.88 -4.75 5.56
C ALA A 170 16.46 -5.90 6.49
N ASP A 171 17.31 -6.32 7.43
CA ASP A 171 17.00 -7.38 8.40
C ASP A 171 15.90 -6.95 9.37
N ALA A 172 15.91 -5.70 9.82
CA ALA A 172 14.84 -5.15 10.66
C ALA A 172 13.51 -5.03 9.88
N MET A 173 13.58 -4.63 8.61
CA MET A 173 12.42 -4.63 7.71
C MET A 173 11.81 -6.03 7.60
N ALA A 174 12.62 -7.05 7.34
CA ALA A 174 12.17 -8.43 7.22
C ALA A 174 11.57 -8.97 8.53
N GLY A 175 12.17 -8.63 9.67
CA GLY A 175 11.70 -9.00 11.00
C GLY A 175 10.33 -8.41 11.39
N ALA A 176 9.89 -7.35 10.72
CA ALA A 176 8.60 -6.74 10.96
C ALA A 176 7.43 -7.50 10.33
N VAL A 177 7.71 -8.49 9.46
CA VAL A 177 6.67 -9.28 8.77
C VAL A 177 6.16 -10.39 9.68
N ASP A 178 4.87 -10.37 10.03
CA ASP A 178 4.19 -11.47 10.73
C ASP A 178 3.35 -12.31 9.74
N PRO A 179 3.79 -13.52 9.37
CA PRO A 179 3.07 -14.37 8.41
C PRO A 179 1.66 -14.77 8.89
N ARG A 180 1.38 -14.71 10.21
CA ARG A 180 0.07 -15.05 10.78
C ARG A 180 -1.01 -14.04 10.38
N LEU A 181 -0.62 -12.84 9.98
CA LEU A 181 -1.55 -11.80 9.52
C LEU A 181 -2.02 -12.01 8.08
N HIS A 182 -1.45 -12.99 7.33
CA HIS A 182 -1.96 -13.41 6.02
C HIS A 182 -3.17 -14.35 6.20
N ARG A 183 -4.32 -13.76 6.53
CA ARG A 183 -5.55 -14.51 6.89
C ARG A 183 -6.38 -14.96 5.69
N GLN A 184 -6.29 -14.27 4.56
CA GLN A 184 -7.04 -14.55 3.33
C GLN A 184 -6.08 -15.12 2.28
N ARG A 185 -5.94 -16.46 2.26
CA ARG A 185 -5.14 -17.18 1.28
C ARG A 185 -6.06 -17.73 0.21
N HIS A 186 -5.76 -17.45 -1.05
CA HIS A 186 -6.38 -18.18 -2.15
C HIS A 186 -5.65 -19.53 -2.25
N SER A 187 -6.28 -20.62 -1.81
CA SER A 187 -5.80 -21.96 -2.15
C SER A 187 -5.96 -22.12 -3.65
N LEU A 188 -4.85 -22.07 -4.39
CA LEU A 188 -4.81 -22.61 -5.74
C LEU A 188 -5.25 -24.06 -5.61
N GLY A 189 -6.49 -24.35 -6.01
CA GLY A 189 -6.99 -25.71 -6.07
C GLY A 189 -6.02 -26.54 -6.92
N SER A 190 -5.46 -27.56 -6.29
CA SER A 190 -4.76 -28.63 -6.97
C SER A 190 -5.75 -29.29 -7.94
N HIS A 191 -5.54 -29.10 -9.23
CA HIS A 191 -6.11 -29.92 -10.28
C HIS A 191 -4.98 -30.72 -10.91
#